data_c7af645f732a9e236c639a6ca1ac6f9a
#
_entry.id   c7af645f732a9e236c639a6ca1ac6f9a
#
_cell.length_a   1.000
_cell.length_b   1.000
_cell.length_c   1.000
_cell.angle_alpha   90.00
_cell.angle_beta   90.00
_cell.angle_gamma   90.00
#
_symmetry.space_group_name_H-M   'P 1'
#
loop_
_entity.id
_entity.type
_entity.pdbx_description
1 polymer ?
#
loop_
_entity_poly.entity_id
_entity_poly.type
_entity_poly.pdbx_seq_one_letter_code
_entity_poly.pdbx_strand_id
1 'polypeptide(L)'
;AFARVIDRLLESPHYGERWGRHWLDVARYSDGMGASQDSKPLPNAWRYRDWVVNAFNSDLPYDQFVKHQIAGDLLGEGHALATGFFAVGPTYTSDGGDPESKAQAEAETLADRVDTFSRAFLALTAACARCHDHKFDPITAADYYAIAGIFRNSKTRDIPVASEAERNVFTTIQAGIKAVSYTHLRAH
;
A
#
# COMPACT_ATOMS: atom_id res chain seq x y z
N ALA A 1 -1.60 -39.32 12.34
CA ALA A 1 -2.91 -38.74 11.98
C ALA A 1 -2.86 -37.21 12.08
N PHE A 2 -2.41 -36.63 13.19
CA PHE A 2 -2.41 -35.17 13.42
C PHE A 2 -1.47 -34.42 12.48
N ALA A 3 -0.23 -34.90 12.28
CA ALA A 3 0.72 -34.28 11.34
C ALA A 3 0.14 -34.13 9.92
N ARG A 4 -0.51 -35.16 9.40
CA ARG A 4 -1.17 -35.09 8.06
C ARG A 4 -2.27 -34.03 7.95
N VAL A 5 -2.92 -33.69 9.08
CA VAL A 5 -3.91 -32.61 9.09
C VAL A 5 -3.22 -31.26 9.03
N ILE A 6 -2.12 -31.11 9.77
CA ILE A 6 -1.29 -29.89 9.73
C ILE A 6 -0.75 -29.68 8.32
N ASP A 7 -0.11 -30.69 7.72
CA ASP A 7 0.47 -30.62 6.37
C ASP A 7 -0.59 -30.20 5.36
N ARG A 8 -1.78 -30.84 5.37
CA ARG A 8 -2.90 -30.48 4.50
C ARG A 8 -3.37 -29.05 4.67
N LEU A 9 -3.37 -28.50 5.90
CA LEU A 9 -3.79 -27.13 6.16
C LEU A 9 -2.74 -26.12 5.68
N LEU A 10 -1.46 -26.43 5.85
CA LEU A 10 -0.36 -25.60 5.40
C LEU A 10 -0.25 -25.57 3.85
N GLU A 11 -0.55 -26.70 3.18
CA GLU A 11 -0.57 -26.81 1.72
C GLU A 11 -1.81 -26.16 1.08
N SER A 12 -2.81 -25.80 1.87
CA SER A 12 -4.05 -25.22 1.37
C SER A 12 -3.84 -23.79 0.88
N PRO A 13 -4.33 -23.40 -0.33
CA PRO A 13 -4.28 -22.01 -0.79
C PRO A 13 -5.02 -21.03 0.13
N HIS A 14 -5.96 -21.53 0.93
CA HIS A 14 -6.67 -20.74 1.94
C HIS A 14 -5.82 -20.39 3.16
N TYR A 15 -4.61 -20.98 3.29
CA TYR A 15 -3.67 -20.61 4.34
C TYR A 15 -3.28 -19.12 4.21
N GLY A 16 -2.88 -18.69 3.01
CA GLY A 16 -2.54 -17.29 2.76
C GLY A 16 -3.72 -16.34 2.91
N GLU A 17 -4.93 -16.74 2.50
CA GLU A 17 -6.15 -15.94 2.73
C GLU A 17 -6.42 -15.75 4.23
N ARG A 18 -6.28 -16.82 5.01
CA ARG A 18 -6.52 -16.80 6.46
C ARG A 18 -5.50 -15.95 7.21
N TRP A 19 -4.21 -16.12 6.91
CA TRP A 19 -3.13 -15.43 7.62
C TRP A 19 -2.80 -14.06 7.04
N GLY A 20 -2.90 -13.90 5.72
CA GLY A 20 -2.74 -12.61 5.04
C GLY A 20 -3.72 -11.56 5.56
N ARG A 21 -4.92 -11.96 5.98
CA ARG A 21 -5.88 -11.04 6.61
C ARG A 21 -5.29 -10.30 7.80
N HIS A 22 -4.55 -10.98 8.69
CA HIS A 22 -3.95 -10.34 9.86
C HIS A 22 -2.92 -9.29 9.47
N TRP A 23 -2.15 -9.55 8.40
CA TRP A 23 -1.23 -8.57 7.87
C TRP A 23 -1.94 -7.39 7.20
N LEU A 24 -3.01 -7.65 6.47
CA LEU A 24 -3.83 -6.62 5.84
C LEU A 24 -4.49 -5.69 6.88
N ASP A 25 -4.88 -6.23 8.04
CA ASP A 25 -5.36 -5.44 9.17
C ASP A 25 -4.26 -4.50 9.70
N VAL A 26 -3.02 -4.98 9.80
CA VAL A 26 -1.86 -4.15 10.19
C VAL A 26 -1.56 -3.08 9.15
N ALA A 27 -1.64 -3.42 7.85
CA ALA A 27 -1.46 -2.50 6.74
C ALA A 27 -2.61 -1.49 6.60
N ARG A 28 -3.69 -1.67 7.37
CA ARG A 28 -4.92 -0.87 7.29
C ARG A 28 -5.54 -0.90 5.88
N TYR A 29 -5.49 -2.09 5.26
CA TYR A 29 -5.98 -2.30 3.91
C TYR A 29 -7.44 -1.89 3.75
N SER A 30 -7.71 -1.13 2.71
CA SER A 30 -9.05 -0.80 2.26
C SER A 30 -9.12 -0.75 0.73
N ASP A 31 -10.26 -1.10 0.17
CA ASP A 31 -10.54 -0.91 -1.26
C ASP A 31 -10.85 0.54 -1.64
N GLY A 32 -10.84 1.44 -0.67
CA GLY A 32 -11.01 2.88 -0.82
C GLY A 32 -10.07 3.68 0.07
N MET A 33 -9.97 4.98 -0.15
CA MET A 33 -9.04 5.86 0.57
C MET A 33 -9.36 6.02 2.08
N GLY A 34 -10.51 5.56 2.53
CA GLY A 34 -10.86 5.30 3.93
C GLY A 34 -11.00 6.48 4.89
N ALA A 35 -10.55 7.68 4.53
CA ALA A 35 -10.42 8.78 5.47
C ALA A 35 -11.45 9.91 5.33
N SER A 36 -12.41 9.80 4.41
CA SER A 36 -13.50 10.78 4.24
C SER A 36 -14.82 10.12 3.90
N GLN A 37 -15.91 10.86 4.05
CA GLN A 37 -17.27 10.39 3.69
C GLN A 37 -17.38 10.09 2.18
N ASP A 38 -16.57 10.75 1.35
CA ASP A 38 -16.46 10.54 -0.10
C ASP A 38 -15.22 9.68 -0.43
N SER A 39 -15.12 8.53 0.21
CA SER A 39 -13.98 7.61 -0.02
C SER A 39 -13.89 7.23 -1.49
N LYS A 40 -12.84 7.72 -2.15
CA LYS A 40 -12.55 7.34 -3.53
C LYS A 40 -12.08 5.88 -3.58
N PRO A 41 -12.57 5.08 -4.54
CA PRO A 41 -12.13 3.70 -4.68
C PRO A 41 -10.64 3.65 -5.07
N LEU A 42 -9.96 2.63 -4.56
CA LEU A 42 -8.59 2.27 -4.94
C LEU A 42 -8.66 1.03 -5.86
N PRO A 43 -8.85 1.20 -7.17
CA PRO A 43 -9.21 0.11 -8.08
C PRO A 43 -8.11 -0.97 -8.21
N ASN A 44 -6.89 -0.67 -7.78
CA ASN A 44 -5.75 -1.57 -7.83
C ASN A 44 -5.32 -2.10 -6.45
N ALA A 45 -6.02 -1.75 -5.36
CA ALA A 45 -5.66 -2.19 -4.00
C ALA A 45 -5.62 -3.72 -3.87
N TRP A 46 -6.54 -4.42 -4.55
CA TRP A 46 -6.59 -5.89 -4.57
C TRP A 46 -5.27 -6.55 -4.99
N ARG A 47 -4.44 -5.89 -5.81
CA ARG A 47 -3.14 -6.42 -6.23
C ARG A 47 -2.16 -6.55 -5.07
N TYR A 48 -2.18 -5.61 -4.14
CA TYR A 48 -1.40 -5.70 -2.91
C TYR A 48 -1.93 -6.83 -2.02
N ARG A 49 -3.24 -6.93 -1.84
CA ARG A 49 -3.86 -8.04 -1.09
C ARG A 49 -3.44 -9.39 -1.65
N ASP A 50 -3.55 -9.57 -2.96
CA ASP A 50 -3.19 -10.82 -3.62
C ASP A 50 -1.69 -11.10 -3.50
N TRP A 51 -0.84 -10.07 -3.55
CA TRP A 51 0.58 -10.20 -3.26
C TRP A 51 0.82 -10.74 -1.83
N VAL A 52 0.13 -10.19 -0.83
CA VAL A 52 0.23 -10.66 0.57
C VAL A 52 -0.20 -12.12 0.69
N VAL A 53 -1.35 -12.49 0.12
CA VAL A 53 -1.86 -13.86 0.14
C VAL A 53 -0.84 -14.82 -0.50
N ASN A 54 -0.29 -14.45 -1.64
CA ASN A 54 0.72 -15.26 -2.33
C ASN A 54 2.03 -15.36 -1.55
N ALA A 55 2.46 -14.30 -0.86
CA ALA A 55 3.66 -14.31 -0.02
C ALA A 55 3.53 -15.32 1.13
N PHE A 56 2.36 -15.40 1.78
CA PHE A 56 2.07 -16.41 2.80
C PHE A 56 2.00 -17.82 2.22
N ASN A 57 1.35 -18.01 1.07
CA ASN A 57 1.22 -19.32 0.43
C ASN A 57 2.56 -19.87 -0.12
N SER A 58 3.48 -18.99 -0.49
CA SER A 58 4.82 -19.34 -0.97
C SER A 58 5.86 -19.45 0.14
N ASP A 59 5.44 -19.30 1.40
CA ASP A 59 6.34 -19.29 2.57
C ASP A 59 7.50 -18.31 2.39
N LEU A 60 7.21 -17.09 1.89
CA LEU A 60 8.21 -16.06 1.66
C LEU A 60 8.93 -15.73 2.99
N PRO A 61 10.27 -15.87 3.09
CA PRO A 61 11.00 -15.54 4.31
C PRO A 61 10.69 -14.13 4.81
N TYR A 62 10.48 -13.99 6.13
CA TYR A 62 10.03 -12.74 6.72
C TYR A 62 10.92 -11.54 6.41
N ASP A 63 12.24 -11.73 6.37
CA ASP A 63 13.18 -10.67 5.99
C ASP A 63 12.97 -10.20 4.55
N GLN A 64 12.65 -11.10 3.62
CA GLN A 64 12.32 -10.76 2.23
C GLN A 64 10.94 -10.09 2.16
N PHE A 65 9.96 -10.62 2.89
CA PHE A 65 8.64 -10.03 3.00
C PHE A 65 8.69 -8.56 3.44
N VAL A 66 9.50 -8.24 4.45
CA VAL A 66 9.72 -6.87 4.94
C VAL A 66 10.44 -6.01 3.90
N LYS A 67 11.55 -6.51 3.33
CA LYS A 67 12.32 -5.78 2.32
C LYS A 67 11.50 -5.39 1.11
N HIS A 68 10.65 -6.31 0.64
CA HIS A 68 9.78 -6.05 -0.52
C HIS A 68 8.76 -4.95 -0.20
N GLN A 69 8.22 -4.90 0.99
CA GLN A 69 7.25 -3.88 1.36
C GLN A 69 7.85 -2.50 1.59
N ILE A 70 9.09 -2.44 2.08
CA ILE A 70 9.77 -1.15 2.33
C ILE A 70 10.41 -0.58 1.06
N ALA A 71 11.00 -1.43 0.23
CA ALA A 71 11.85 -1.01 -0.89
C ALA A 71 11.70 -1.92 -2.13
N GLY A 72 10.55 -2.55 -2.32
CA GLY A 72 10.32 -3.47 -3.44
C GLY A 72 10.47 -2.83 -4.81
N ASP A 73 10.18 -1.55 -4.93
CA ASP A 73 10.40 -0.75 -6.14
C ASP A 73 11.89 -0.61 -6.52
N LEU A 74 12.80 -0.77 -5.56
CA LEU A 74 14.26 -0.72 -5.78
C LEU A 74 14.88 -2.11 -6.01
N LEU A 75 14.12 -3.19 -5.80
CA LEU A 75 14.61 -4.58 -5.87
C LEU A 75 14.39 -5.25 -7.24
N GLY A 76 13.86 -4.50 -8.20
CA GLY A 76 13.63 -4.98 -9.56
C GLY A 76 12.16 -5.23 -9.89
N GLU A 77 11.94 -5.67 -11.15
CA GLU A 77 10.59 -5.89 -11.67
C GLU A 77 9.83 -6.95 -10.86
N GLY A 78 8.55 -6.68 -10.59
CA GLY A 78 7.65 -7.60 -9.88
C GLY A 78 7.59 -7.40 -8.36
N HIS A 79 8.57 -6.75 -7.72
CA HIS A 79 8.56 -6.54 -6.27
C HIS A 79 7.86 -5.22 -5.84
N ALA A 80 7.67 -4.31 -6.78
CA ALA A 80 7.05 -3.01 -6.50
C ALA A 80 5.60 -3.09 -5.96
N LEU A 81 4.85 -4.16 -6.26
CA LEU A 81 3.50 -4.37 -5.72
C LEU A 81 3.47 -4.42 -4.19
N ALA A 82 4.54 -4.93 -3.58
CA ALA A 82 4.65 -5.03 -2.13
C ALA A 82 4.67 -3.67 -1.43
N THR A 83 5.20 -2.62 -2.10
CA THR A 83 5.22 -1.25 -1.57
C THR A 83 3.81 -0.65 -1.46
N GLY A 84 2.80 -1.32 -1.99
CA GLY A 84 1.39 -1.03 -1.76
C GLY A 84 1.02 -0.92 -0.28
N PHE A 85 1.80 -1.54 0.63
CA PHE A 85 1.66 -1.39 2.08
C PHE A 85 1.46 0.07 2.51
N PHE A 86 2.16 1.02 1.91
CA PHE A 86 2.06 2.45 2.23
C PHE A 86 1.02 3.20 1.40
N ALA A 87 0.36 2.53 0.46
CA ALA A 87 -0.60 3.14 -0.47
C ALA A 87 -2.05 2.75 -0.21
N VAL A 88 -2.29 1.62 0.49
CA VAL A 88 -3.65 1.08 0.70
C VAL A 88 -4.30 1.54 2.00
N GLY A 89 -3.56 2.21 2.88
CA GLY A 89 -4.06 2.78 4.12
C GLY A 89 -4.78 4.13 3.90
N PRO A 90 -5.34 4.70 4.97
CA PRO A 90 -6.05 5.97 4.91
C PRO A 90 -5.21 7.10 4.31
N THR A 91 -5.82 7.87 3.43
CA THR A 91 -5.26 9.12 2.92
C THR A 91 -6.26 10.23 3.22
N TYR A 92 -5.86 11.16 4.08
CA TYR A 92 -6.71 12.26 4.48
C TYR A 92 -6.73 13.34 3.41
N THR A 93 -7.91 13.89 3.17
CA THR A 93 -8.13 14.95 2.19
C THR A 93 -8.82 16.14 2.86
N SER A 94 -8.53 17.34 2.37
CA SER A 94 -9.15 18.55 2.87
C SER A 94 -10.50 18.80 2.19
N ASP A 95 -11.55 18.97 2.97
CA ASP A 95 -12.88 19.29 2.46
C ASP A 95 -13.02 20.78 2.10
N GLY A 96 -12.28 21.67 2.77
CA GLY A 96 -12.37 23.13 2.61
C GLY A 96 -11.49 23.71 1.52
N GLY A 97 -10.47 22.98 1.09
CA GLY A 97 -9.54 23.42 0.05
C GLY A 97 -8.62 24.58 0.42
N ASP A 98 -8.76 25.17 1.64
CA ASP A 98 -7.86 26.20 2.15
C ASP A 98 -6.48 25.61 2.55
N PRO A 99 -5.42 26.46 2.61
CA PRO A 99 -4.07 25.97 2.90
C PRO A 99 -3.91 25.28 4.25
N GLU A 100 -4.64 25.71 5.27
CA GLU A 100 -4.53 25.19 6.63
C GLU A 100 -5.14 23.77 6.71
N SER A 101 -6.33 23.56 6.19
CA SER A 101 -6.96 22.24 6.16
C SER A 101 -6.22 21.26 5.24
N LYS A 102 -5.57 21.72 4.18
CA LYS A 102 -4.66 20.87 3.38
C LYS A 102 -3.44 20.44 4.17
N ALA A 103 -2.79 21.37 4.87
CA ALA A 103 -1.64 21.06 5.70
C ALA A 103 -2.00 20.09 6.84
N GLN A 104 -3.19 20.24 7.43
CA GLN A 104 -3.71 19.32 8.43
C GLN A 104 -3.90 17.91 7.86
N ALA A 105 -4.54 17.76 6.71
CA ALA A 105 -4.77 16.48 6.07
C ALA A 105 -3.46 15.77 5.67
N GLU A 106 -2.48 16.51 5.18
CA GLU A 106 -1.14 16.00 4.91
C GLU A 106 -0.45 15.51 6.19
N ALA A 107 -0.56 16.29 7.29
CA ALA A 107 0.04 15.95 8.57
C ALA A 107 -0.60 14.69 9.19
N GLU A 108 -1.91 14.49 9.01
CA GLU A 108 -2.63 13.30 9.47
C GLU A 108 -2.26 12.07 8.64
N THR A 109 -2.19 12.19 7.33
CA THR A 109 -1.71 11.13 6.44
C THR A 109 -0.29 10.70 6.79
N LEU A 110 0.59 11.66 7.05
CA LEU A 110 1.96 11.40 7.45
C LEU A 110 2.05 10.69 8.80
N ALA A 111 1.27 11.15 9.78
CA ALA A 111 1.21 10.55 11.10
C ALA A 111 0.72 9.10 11.04
N ASP A 112 -0.28 8.82 10.21
CA ASP A 112 -0.79 7.47 9.98
C ASP A 112 0.29 6.54 9.41
N ARG A 113 1.05 7.00 8.42
CA ARG A 113 2.14 6.21 7.81
C ARG A 113 3.25 5.90 8.81
N VAL A 114 3.66 6.86 9.63
CA VAL A 114 4.67 6.65 10.68
C VAL A 114 4.18 5.64 11.71
N ASP A 115 2.92 5.76 12.16
CA ASP A 115 2.34 4.84 13.13
C ASP A 115 2.22 3.42 12.56
N THR A 116 1.73 3.30 11.31
CA THR A 116 1.62 2.00 10.63
C THR A 116 2.98 1.34 10.46
N PHE A 117 4.01 2.10 10.01
CA PHE A 117 5.36 1.59 9.85
C PHE A 117 5.94 1.10 11.19
N SER A 118 5.86 1.92 12.23
CA SER A 118 6.46 1.59 13.52
C SER A 118 5.78 0.37 14.17
N ARG A 119 4.48 0.25 14.08
CA ARG A 119 3.74 -0.91 14.60
C ARG A 119 4.02 -2.17 13.80
N ALA A 120 4.01 -2.08 12.47
CA ALA A 120 4.15 -3.24 11.59
C ALA A 120 5.55 -3.85 11.63
N PHE A 121 6.58 -3.02 11.57
CA PHE A 121 7.96 -3.50 11.37
C PHE A 121 8.82 -3.41 12.62
N LEU A 122 8.51 -2.54 13.56
CA LEU A 122 9.30 -2.33 14.77
C LEU A 122 8.59 -2.79 16.04
N ALA A 123 7.30 -3.12 15.96
CA ALA A 123 6.43 -3.42 17.10
C ALA A 123 6.43 -2.29 18.17
N LEU A 124 6.60 -1.04 17.73
CA LEU A 124 6.67 0.15 18.56
C LEU A 124 5.51 1.10 18.27
N THR A 125 5.10 1.87 19.26
CA THR A 125 4.06 2.90 19.11
C THR A 125 4.69 4.30 19.03
N ALA A 126 5.27 4.65 17.87
CA ALA A 126 5.97 5.91 17.71
C ALA A 126 5.06 7.16 17.71
N ALA A 127 3.74 7.00 17.63
CA ALA A 127 2.79 8.11 17.51
C ALA A 127 2.90 9.14 18.66
N CYS A 128 3.22 8.70 19.90
CA CYS A 128 3.41 9.60 21.03
C CYS A 128 4.59 10.56 20.84
N ALA A 129 5.61 10.12 20.11
CA ALA A 129 6.82 10.90 19.85
C ALA A 129 6.59 12.06 18.85
N ARG A 130 5.40 12.20 18.31
CA ARG A 130 5.00 13.35 17.48
C ARG A 130 5.09 14.68 18.23
N CYS A 131 4.80 14.67 19.54
CA CYS A 131 4.70 15.90 20.35
C CYS A 131 5.82 16.02 21.39
N HIS A 132 6.32 14.91 21.91
CA HIS A 132 7.37 14.86 22.94
C HIS A 132 8.07 13.50 22.89
N ASP A 133 9.22 13.37 23.48
CA ASP A 133 9.93 12.09 23.56
C ASP A 133 9.02 11.01 24.19
N HIS A 134 9.09 9.79 23.65
CA HIS A 134 8.23 8.71 24.12
C HIS A 134 8.49 8.39 25.59
N LYS A 135 7.40 8.17 26.35
CA LYS A 135 7.50 8.05 27.81
C LYS A 135 8.27 6.81 28.27
N PHE A 136 8.14 5.70 27.54
CA PHE A 136 8.64 4.39 27.96
C PHE A 136 9.74 3.85 27.04
N ASP A 137 9.61 4.06 25.73
CA ASP A 137 10.55 3.57 24.74
C ASP A 137 11.60 4.65 24.40
N PRO A 138 12.82 4.27 24.02
CA PRO A 138 13.87 5.21 23.66
C PRO A 138 13.65 5.82 22.27
N ILE A 139 12.48 6.41 22.05
CA ILE A 139 12.10 7.08 20.80
C ILE A 139 11.95 8.57 21.10
N THR A 140 12.81 9.38 20.50
CA THR A 140 12.72 10.82 20.61
C THR A 140 11.76 11.43 19.59
N ALA A 141 11.31 12.65 19.83
CA ALA A 141 10.58 13.41 18.81
C ALA A 141 11.41 13.56 17.53
N ALA A 142 12.73 13.69 17.64
CA ALA A 142 13.63 13.74 16.48
C ALA A 142 13.58 12.45 15.65
N ASP A 143 13.52 11.27 16.28
CA ASP A 143 13.38 9.98 15.56
C ASP A 143 12.05 9.90 14.83
N TYR A 144 10.95 10.35 15.46
CA TYR A 144 9.65 10.43 14.80
C TYR A 144 9.72 11.27 13.52
N TYR A 145 10.29 12.48 13.60
CA TYR A 145 10.39 13.37 12.44
C TYR A 145 11.41 12.89 11.40
N ALA A 146 12.42 12.12 11.78
CA ALA A 146 13.32 11.47 10.84
C ALA A 146 12.57 10.45 9.97
N ILE A 147 11.73 9.58 10.57
CA ILE A 147 10.86 8.63 9.84
C ILE A 147 9.82 9.39 9.00
N ALA A 148 9.19 10.41 9.58
CA ALA A 148 8.22 11.25 8.88
C ALA A 148 8.82 11.92 7.64
N GLY A 149 10.10 12.32 7.72
CA GLY A 149 10.86 12.91 6.61
C GLY A 149 10.99 11.94 5.41
N ILE A 150 11.15 10.65 5.67
CA ILE A 150 11.17 9.61 4.61
C ILE A 150 9.84 9.62 3.87
N PHE A 151 8.72 9.50 4.59
CA PHE A 151 7.39 9.46 3.98
C PHE A 151 7.01 10.77 3.29
N ARG A 152 7.41 11.92 3.82
CA ARG A 152 7.18 13.22 3.22
C ARG A 152 7.86 13.36 1.84
N ASN A 153 8.99 12.70 1.65
CA ASN A 153 9.74 12.70 0.40
C ASN A 153 9.37 11.52 -0.53
N SER A 154 8.48 10.63 -0.09
CA SER A 154 7.98 9.52 -0.88
C SER A 154 6.62 9.87 -1.50
N LYS A 155 6.38 9.42 -2.74
CA LYS A 155 5.12 9.63 -3.44
C LYS A 155 4.52 8.30 -3.87
N THR A 156 3.26 8.09 -3.55
CA THR A 156 2.48 7.00 -4.16
C THR A 156 2.22 7.31 -5.63
N ARG A 157 2.37 6.30 -6.48
CA ARG A 157 2.08 6.40 -7.91
C ARG A 157 1.58 5.07 -8.43
N ASP A 158 0.79 5.11 -9.48
CA ASP A 158 0.44 3.92 -10.23
C ASP A 158 1.67 3.39 -10.98
N ILE A 159 1.95 2.10 -10.81
CA ILE A 159 3.04 1.41 -11.48
C ILE A 159 2.41 0.45 -12.49
N PRO A 160 2.79 0.52 -13.78
CA PRO A 160 2.34 -0.43 -14.76
C PRO A 160 2.90 -1.83 -14.43
N VAL A 161 2.02 -2.81 -14.31
CA VAL A 161 2.39 -4.21 -14.06
C VAL A 161 2.68 -4.96 -15.36
N ALA A 162 2.08 -4.49 -16.47
CA ALA A 162 2.29 -5.05 -17.79
C ALA A 162 3.68 -4.71 -18.36
N SER A 163 4.25 -5.63 -19.09
CA SER A 163 5.51 -5.41 -19.82
C SER A 163 5.39 -4.22 -20.80
N GLU A 164 6.50 -3.66 -21.21
CA GLU A 164 6.51 -2.57 -22.17
C GLU A 164 5.85 -2.96 -23.51
N ALA A 165 6.06 -4.18 -23.95
CA ALA A 165 5.44 -4.71 -25.17
C ALA A 165 3.90 -4.73 -25.06
N GLU A 166 3.36 -5.26 -23.96
CA GLU A 166 1.91 -5.30 -23.70
C GLU A 166 1.32 -3.89 -23.59
N ARG A 167 2.02 -2.95 -22.95
CA ARG A 167 1.59 -1.54 -22.86
C ARG A 167 1.53 -0.88 -24.23
N ASN A 168 2.50 -1.15 -25.09
CA ASN A 168 2.54 -0.60 -26.46
C ASN A 168 1.37 -1.13 -27.30
N VAL A 169 1.05 -2.43 -27.20
CA VAL A 169 -0.12 -3.02 -27.83
C VAL A 169 -1.41 -2.37 -27.33
N PHE A 170 -1.56 -2.23 -26.01
CA PHE A 170 -2.74 -1.59 -25.41
C PHE A 170 -2.89 -0.14 -25.88
N THR A 171 -1.82 0.63 -25.90
CA THR A 171 -1.83 2.03 -26.35
C THR A 171 -2.24 2.15 -27.81
N THR A 172 -1.75 1.25 -28.67
CA THR A 172 -2.10 1.21 -30.09
C THR A 172 -3.59 0.89 -30.31
N ILE A 173 -4.11 -0.10 -29.56
CA ILE A 173 -5.54 -0.45 -29.61
C ILE A 173 -6.40 0.72 -29.11
N GLN A 174 -6.03 1.35 -28.01
CA GLN A 174 -6.75 2.52 -27.47
C GLN A 174 -6.78 3.70 -28.46
N ALA A 175 -5.68 3.96 -29.14
CA ALA A 175 -5.62 4.99 -30.18
C ALA A 175 -6.56 4.66 -31.35
N GLY A 176 -6.59 3.40 -31.78
CA GLY A 176 -7.52 2.93 -32.81
C GLY A 176 -8.99 3.10 -32.42
N ILE A 177 -9.35 2.72 -31.18
CA ILE A 177 -10.72 2.90 -30.67
C ILE A 177 -11.13 4.37 -30.63
N LYS A 178 -10.25 5.26 -30.16
CA LYS A 178 -10.51 6.71 -30.17
C LYS A 178 -10.72 7.27 -31.58
N ALA A 179 -9.90 6.85 -32.54
CA ALA A 179 -10.03 7.29 -33.94
C ALA A 179 -11.38 6.88 -34.53
N VAL A 180 -11.82 5.64 -34.31
CA VAL A 180 -13.11 5.13 -34.79
C VAL A 180 -14.29 5.83 -34.10
N SER A 181 -14.22 6.03 -32.78
CA SER A 181 -15.26 6.75 -32.04
C SER A 181 -15.42 8.20 -32.52
N TYR A 182 -14.31 8.89 -32.83
CA TYR A 182 -14.34 10.26 -33.32
C TYR A 182 -14.92 10.38 -34.74
N THR A 183 -14.63 9.40 -35.63
CA THR A 183 -15.20 9.36 -36.97
C THR A 183 -16.70 9.07 -36.97
N HIS A 184 -17.20 8.21 -36.07
CA HIS A 184 -18.63 7.95 -35.93
C HIS A 184 -19.43 9.14 -35.41
N LEU A 185 -18.88 9.90 -34.44
CA LEU A 185 -19.55 11.07 -33.88
C LEU A 185 -19.61 12.26 -34.89
N ARG A 186 -18.76 12.28 -35.94
CA ARG A 186 -18.82 13.29 -36.98
C ARG A 186 -19.74 12.95 -38.17
N ALA A 187 -20.21 11.72 -38.24
CA ALA A 187 -21.06 11.23 -39.34
C ALA A 187 -22.57 11.37 -39.01
N HIS A 188 -22.94 11.92 -37.88
CA HIS A 188 -24.27 12.31 -37.46
C HIS A 188 -24.26 13.79 -37.01
#